data_eeddeb8d30fb769d8c08a9b25ef07550
#
_entry.id   eeddeb8d30fb769d8c08a9b25ef07550
#
_cell.length_a   1.000
_cell.length_b   1.000
_cell.length_c   1.000
_cell.angle_alpha   90.00
_cell.angle_beta   90.00
_cell.angle_gamma   90.00
#
_symmetry.space_group_name_H-M   'P 1'
#
loop_
_entity.id
_entity.type
_entity.pdbx_description
1 polymer ?
#
loop_
_entity_poly.entity_id
_entity_poly.type
_entity_poly.pdbx_seq_one_letter_code
_entity_poly.pdbx_strand_id
1 'polypeptide(L)'
;VLQFPDYSFTSLYDLPANANTTLDCSAPVTILLRTYQDYMWTLKVRRQVDRSVSVDHQVGEPQIDELTHTVIVYVDKKSCTLEDINILELNLEGDRAKALPDPSTVKDFTRPRTFKFYRNDKLVGTWTVDVQFTEQTSSTGSVDAWAKKATLNGGMRSGATPTVEYKKASESTWTRVDAADVKITSATSFTTELHGLSDGTDYEWHVIVDGVTGQTAKFTTEKIVEVPNLNFDTWTMKGKNWYANSVPDNYDDSDAFWASGNEGVTSTLAGGKDATTVPVDGSDAYKGKAARLTSLTGVALVGAAAGNLFIGKYKTNLSNPSSSPQFGRPFTGARPLKMAGYYKYISMPITHEG
;
A
#
# COMPACT_ATOMS: atom_id res chain seq x y z
N VAL A 1 -19.95 -10.64 -3.87
CA VAL A 1 -20.62 -11.13 -2.65
C VAL A 1 -19.72 -10.76 -1.48
N LEU A 2 -20.19 -9.85 -0.61
CA LEU A 2 -19.51 -9.55 0.64
C LEU A 2 -19.74 -10.72 1.59
N GLN A 3 -18.73 -11.54 1.84
CA GLN A 3 -18.75 -12.55 2.91
C GLN A 3 -18.19 -11.91 4.17
N PHE A 4 -19.01 -11.81 5.19
CA PHE A 4 -18.54 -11.50 6.54
C PHE A 4 -18.25 -12.85 7.24
N PRO A 5 -17.12 -13.01 7.93
CA PRO A 5 -16.88 -14.20 8.74
C PRO A 5 -17.97 -14.29 9.82
N ASP A 6 -18.27 -15.51 10.27
CA ASP A 6 -19.37 -15.95 11.14
C ASP A 6 -19.60 -15.12 12.42
N TYR A 7 -20.00 -13.88 12.27
CA TYR A 7 -20.62 -13.12 13.33
C TYR A 7 -22.13 -13.16 13.12
N SER A 8 -22.87 -13.64 14.13
CA SER A 8 -24.31 -13.58 14.14
C SER A 8 -24.76 -12.11 14.20
N PHE A 9 -25.07 -11.53 13.04
CA PHE A 9 -25.67 -10.20 12.97
C PHE A 9 -27.12 -10.27 13.43
N THR A 10 -27.44 -9.68 14.56
CA THR A 10 -28.81 -9.68 15.08
C THR A 10 -29.73 -8.67 14.41
N SER A 11 -29.23 -7.66 13.74
CA SER A 11 -29.96 -6.83 12.76
C SER A 11 -29.05 -5.92 11.95
N LEU A 12 -29.23 -5.87 10.63
CA LEU A 12 -28.74 -4.81 9.77
C LEU A 12 -29.89 -3.81 9.60
N TYR A 13 -29.71 -2.57 9.99
CA TYR A 13 -30.72 -1.53 9.79
C TYR A 13 -30.82 -1.26 8.28
N ASP A 14 -32.04 -1.30 7.75
CA ASP A 14 -32.37 -1.09 6.32
C ASP A 14 -31.85 -2.15 5.34
N LEU A 15 -31.30 -3.25 5.80
CA LEU A 15 -31.10 -4.42 4.95
C LEU A 15 -32.15 -5.49 5.28
N PRO A 16 -32.82 -6.07 4.26
CA PRO A 16 -33.75 -7.18 4.51
C PRO A 16 -33.03 -8.36 5.17
N ALA A 17 -33.75 -9.12 5.96
CA ALA A 17 -33.23 -10.22 6.81
C ALA A 17 -32.55 -11.38 6.06
N ASN A 18 -32.40 -11.31 4.74
CA ASN A 18 -31.83 -12.38 3.89
C ASN A 18 -30.57 -11.85 3.20
N ALA A 19 -29.49 -12.59 3.31
CA ALA A 19 -28.16 -12.31 2.81
C ALA A 19 -28.02 -12.12 1.28
N ASN A 20 -29.09 -12.12 0.49
CA ASN A 20 -29.09 -12.06 -0.98
C ASN A 20 -29.65 -10.73 -1.55
N THR A 21 -29.51 -9.65 -0.82
CA THR A 21 -30.00 -8.34 -1.30
C THR A 21 -29.01 -7.70 -2.27
N THR A 22 -29.49 -7.31 -3.41
CA THR A 22 -28.74 -6.45 -4.34
C THR A 22 -28.83 -5.01 -3.86
N LEU A 23 -27.67 -4.42 -3.54
CA LEU A 23 -27.57 -3.01 -3.16
C LEU A 23 -27.27 -2.16 -4.40
N ASP A 24 -27.97 -1.05 -4.58
CA ASP A 24 -27.52 -0.02 -5.50
C ASP A 24 -26.38 0.79 -4.83
N CYS A 25 -25.17 0.57 -5.31
CA CYS A 25 -23.97 1.25 -4.84
C CYS A 25 -23.52 2.36 -5.80
N SER A 26 -24.41 2.91 -6.60
CA SER A 26 -24.14 4.08 -7.47
C SER A 26 -23.78 5.34 -6.67
N ALA A 27 -24.22 5.40 -5.42
CA ALA A 27 -23.82 6.36 -4.40
C ALA A 27 -23.28 5.62 -3.16
N PRO A 28 -22.56 6.29 -2.25
CA PRO A 28 -22.15 5.69 -0.99
C PRO A 28 -23.37 5.21 -0.18
N VAL A 29 -23.34 3.95 0.27
CA VAL A 29 -24.40 3.35 1.08
C VAL A 29 -23.95 3.30 2.54
N THR A 30 -24.77 3.86 3.43
CA THR A 30 -24.50 3.80 4.87
C THR A 30 -25.17 2.58 5.48
N ILE A 31 -24.42 1.79 6.23
CA ILE A 31 -24.89 0.57 6.89
C ILE A 31 -24.66 0.73 8.40
N LEU A 32 -25.72 0.54 9.18
CA LEU A 32 -25.65 0.45 10.64
C LEU A 32 -25.48 -0.99 11.06
N LEU A 33 -24.32 -1.29 11.63
CA LEU A 33 -24.04 -2.59 12.21
C LEU A 33 -24.28 -2.54 13.72
N ARG A 34 -25.27 -3.29 14.21
CA ARG A 34 -25.57 -3.44 15.63
C ARG A 34 -24.93 -4.70 16.18
N THR A 35 -24.06 -4.52 17.17
CA THR A 35 -23.51 -5.61 17.96
C THR A 35 -23.76 -5.27 19.44
N TYR A 36 -22.74 -5.28 20.32
CA TYR A 36 -22.84 -4.75 21.68
C TYR A 36 -22.89 -3.20 21.69
N GLN A 37 -22.54 -2.56 20.59
CA GLN A 37 -22.74 -1.12 20.32
C GLN A 37 -22.99 -0.90 18.82
N ASP A 38 -23.46 0.28 18.49
CA ASP A 38 -23.79 0.66 17.11
C ASP A 38 -22.57 1.17 16.36
N TYR A 39 -22.30 0.62 15.18
CA TYR A 39 -21.24 1.05 14.27
C TYR A 39 -21.84 1.51 12.95
N MET A 40 -21.54 2.75 12.56
CA MET A 40 -21.90 3.28 11.25
C MET A 40 -20.78 3.02 10.25
N TRP A 41 -21.09 2.29 9.20
CA TRP A 41 -20.17 2.03 8.08
C TRP A 41 -20.66 2.70 6.81
N THR A 42 -19.74 3.29 6.05
CA THR A 42 -20.04 3.81 4.72
C THR A 42 -19.38 2.92 3.68
N LEU A 43 -20.21 2.18 2.92
CA LEU A 43 -19.77 1.37 1.79
C LEU A 43 -19.62 2.28 0.56
N LYS A 44 -18.39 2.44 0.08
CA LYS A 44 -18.10 3.10 -1.19
C LYS A 44 -17.59 2.05 -2.17
N VAL A 45 -18.38 1.73 -3.17
CA VAL A 45 -17.98 0.80 -4.23
C VAL A 45 -17.37 1.61 -5.36
N ARG A 46 -16.12 1.33 -5.68
CA ARG A 46 -15.45 1.83 -6.88
C ARG A 46 -15.33 0.67 -7.87
N ARG A 47 -15.79 0.89 -9.09
CA ARG A 47 -15.54 -0.08 -10.15
C ARG A 47 -14.10 0.06 -10.59
N GLN A 48 -13.32 -0.98 -10.40
CA GLN A 48 -12.01 -1.11 -11.02
C GLN A 48 -12.22 -1.62 -12.45
N VAL A 49 -11.64 -0.94 -13.40
CA VAL A 49 -11.58 -1.36 -14.81
C VAL A 49 -10.11 -1.48 -15.16
N ASP A 50 -9.69 -2.68 -15.53
CA ASP A 50 -8.36 -2.89 -16.09
C ASP A 50 -8.42 -2.43 -17.55
N ARG A 51 -7.91 -1.22 -17.79
CA ARG A 51 -7.94 -0.60 -19.11
C ARG A 51 -6.75 -1.04 -19.93
N SER A 52 -7.02 -1.42 -21.16
CA SER A 52 -6.00 -1.80 -22.12
C SER A 52 -6.31 -1.24 -23.50
N VAL A 53 -5.28 -0.78 -24.17
CA VAL A 53 -5.32 -0.37 -25.58
C VAL A 53 -4.05 -0.87 -26.24
N SER A 54 -4.20 -1.52 -27.37
CA SER A 54 -3.06 -1.88 -28.21
C SER A 54 -3.36 -1.70 -29.68
N VAL A 55 -2.34 -1.28 -30.41
CA VAL A 55 -2.38 -1.14 -31.86
C VAL A 55 -1.18 -1.86 -32.50
N ASP A 56 -1.24 -2.12 -33.78
CA ASP A 56 -0.05 -2.62 -34.50
C ASP A 56 1.07 -1.56 -34.49
N HIS A 57 2.30 -2.00 -34.70
CA HIS A 57 3.50 -1.13 -34.68
C HIS A 57 3.73 -0.29 -33.41
N GLN A 58 3.01 -0.61 -32.32
CA GLN A 58 3.10 0.10 -31.06
C GLN A 58 4.50 0.01 -30.44
N VAL A 59 4.88 1.10 -29.77
CA VAL A 59 6.11 1.22 -28.96
C VAL A 59 5.73 1.60 -27.54
N GLY A 60 5.99 0.70 -26.59
CA GLY A 60 5.68 0.88 -25.18
C GLY A 60 4.20 0.81 -24.84
N GLU A 61 3.88 1.06 -23.58
CA GLU A 61 2.52 1.05 -23.08
C GLU A 61 1.77 2.34 -23.45
N PRO A 62 0.43 2.26 -23.65
CA PRO A 62 -0.39 3.44 -23.89
C PRO A 62 -0.44 4.33 -22.66
N GLN A 63 -0.49 5.64 -22.86
CA GLN A 63 -0.74 6.61 -21.79
C GLN A 63 -2.25 6.82 -21.67
N ILE A 64 -2.84 6.31 -20.58
CA ILE A 64 -4.29 6.38 -20.32
C ILE A 64 -4.55 7.43 -19.24
N ASP A 65 -5.22 8.50 -19.58
CA ASP A 65 -5.68 9.52 -18.63
C ASP A 65 -7.18 9.34 -18.35
N GLU A 66 -7.47 8.84 -17.14
CA GLU A 66 -8.84 8.59 -16.67
C GLU A 66 -9.63 9.87 -16.35
N LEU A 67 -8.96 11.00 -16.14
CA LEU A 67 -9.63 12.27 -15.83
C LEU A 67 -10.15 12.94 -17.10
N THR A 68 -9.34 12.92 -18.14
CA THR A 68 -9.68 13.52 -19.42
C THR A 68 -10.32 12.53 -20.40
N HIS A 69 -10.31 11.23 -20.08
CA HIS A 69 -10.72 10.15 -20.95
C HIS A 69 -9.95 10.16 -22.29
N THR A 70 -8.66 10.33 -22.22
CA THR A 70 -7.76 10.32 -23.38
C THR A 70 -6.75 9.19 -23.30
N VAL A 71 -6.40 8.66 -24.45
CA VAL A 71 -5.36 7.65 -24.61
C VAL A 71 -4.39 8.14 -25.67
N ILE A 72 -3.10 8.12 -25.37
CA ILE A 72 -2.04 8.36 -26.35
C ILE A 72 -1.30 7.03 -26.57
N VAL A 73 -1.17 6.64 -27.82
CA VAL A 73 -0.43 5.45 -28.24
C VAL A 73 0.68 5.87 -29.18
N TYR A 74 1.90 5.42 -28.92
CA TYR A 74 3.04 5.69 -29.78
C TYR A 74 3.29 4.52 -30.72
N VAL A 75 3.58 4.82 -32.00
CA VAL A 75 3.91 3.83 -33.03
C VAL A 75 5.25 4.18 -33.71
N ASP A 76 5.94 3.13 -34.17
CA ASP A 76 7.22 3.30 -34.85
C ASP A 76 7.03 3.93 -36.24
N LYS A 77 7.50 5.17 -36.38
CA LYS A 77 7.44 5.95 -37.62
C LYS A 77 8.06 5.26 -38.84
N LYS A 78 8.98 4.31 -38.62
CA LYS A 78 9.67 3.61 -39.71
C LYS A 78 8.90 2.43 -40.25
N SER A 79 7.91 1.94 -39.49
CA SER A 79 7.22 0.67 -39.80
C SER A 79 5.75 0.84 -40.21
N CYS A 80 5.17 2.03 -40.05
CA CYS A 80 3.75 2.28 -40.37
C CYS A 80 3.46 3.70 -40.85
N THR A 81 2.23 3.91 -41.31
CA THR A 81 1.64 5.23 -41.54
C THR A 81 0.39 5.39 -40.67
N LEU A 82 0.03 6.63 -40.28
CA LEU A 82 -1.14 6.88 -39.43
C LEU A 82 -2.48 6.67 -40.16
N GLU A 83 -2.46 6.51 -41.47
CA GLU A 83 -3.65 6.23 -42.29
C GLU A 83 -4.09 4.75 -42.21
N ASP A 84 -3.19 3.85 -41.79
CA ASP A 84 -3.48 2.41 -41.76
C ASP A 84 -2.94 1.76 -40.46
N ILE A 85 -3.57 2.08 -39.34
CA ILE A 85 -3.28 1.54 -38.03
C ILE A 85 -4.42 0.58 -37.63
N ASN A 86 -4.08 -0.63 -37.20
CA ASN A 86 -5.04 -1.59 -36.68
C ASN A 86 -5.09 -1.55 -35.16
N ILE A 87 -6.28 -1.34 -34.62
CA ILE A 87 -6.53 -1.55 -33.18
C ILE A 87 -6.58 -3.05 -32.94
N LEU A 88 -5.68 -3.54 -32.09
CA LEU A 88 -5.62 -4.94 -31.67
C LEU A 88 -6.46 -5.20 -30.44
N GLU A 89 -6.49 -4.21 -29.52
CA GLU A 89 -7.29 -4.26 -28.29
C GLU A 89 -7.77 -2.84 -27.92
N LEU A 90 -9.02 -2.74 -27.48
CA LEU A 90 -9.59 -1.49 -26.96
C LEU A 90 -10.56 -1.81 -25.82
N ASN A 91 -10.06 -1.93 -24.62
CA ASN A 91 -10.84 -2.14 -23.40
C ASN A 91 -10.68 -0.95 -22.45
N LEU A 92 -11.56 0.03 -22.54
CA LEU A 92 -11.50 1.24 -21.71
C LEU A 92 -12.65 1.32 -20.67
N GLU A 93 -13.70 0.52 -20.85
CA GLU A 93 -14.87 0.50 -19.97
C GLU A 93 -15.23 -0.92 -19.46
N GLY A 94 -14.28 -1.89 -19.63
CA GLY A 94 -14.41 -3.27 -19.19
C GLY A 94 -15.13 -4.16 -20.20
N ASP A 95 -14.95 -5.46 -20.08
CA ASP A 95 -15.25 -6.53 -21.06
C ASP A 95 -16.68 -6.56 -21.60
N ARG A 96 -17.64 -5.99 -20.88
CA ARG A 96 -19.04 -5.96 -21.31
C ARG A 96 -19.43 -4.67 -22.03
N ALA A 97 -18.51 -3.74 -22.20
CA ALA A 97 -18.77 -2.50 -22.92
C ALA A 97 -18.41 -2.68 -24.41
N LYS A 98 -19.28 -2.20 -25.29
CA LYS A 98 -19.06 -2.20 -26.74
C LYS A 98 -18.70 -0.79 -27.20
N ALA A 99 -17.60 -0.68 -27.92
CA ALA A 99 -17.18 0.58 -28.53
C ALA A 99 -17.94 0.88 -29.82
N LEU A 100 -18.26 2.16 -30.04
CA LEU A 100 -18.82 2.67 -31.27
C LEU A 100 -18.06 3.93 -31.70
N PRO A 101 -17.49 4.03 -32.93
CA PRO A 101 -17.51 3.01 -33.97
C PRO A 101 -16.82 1.72 -33.57
N ASP A 102 -17.06 0.62 -34.31
CA ASP A 102 -16.34 -0.63 -34.11
C ASP A 102 -14.84 -0.38 -34.31
N PRO A 103 -13.98 -0.69 -33.33
CA PRO A 103 -12.54 -0.44 -33.42
C PRO A 103 -11.89 -1.03 -34.67
N SER A 104 -12.34 -2.20 -35.14
CA SER A 104 -11.80 -2.87 -36.32
C SER A 104 -12.03 -2.11 -37.62
N THR A 105 -12.99 -1.18 -37.64
CA THR A 105 -13.31 -0.37 -38.81
C THR A 105 -12.59 0.97 -38.87
N VAL A 106 -11.90 1.35 -37.78
CA VAL A 106 -11.20 2.63 -37.67
C VAL A 106 -9.71 2.38 -37.88
N LYS A 107 -9.16 2.87 -38.98
CA LYS A 107 -7.74 2.70 -39.34
C LYS A 107 -6.96 4.00 -39.48
N ASP A 108 -7.62 5.07 -39.88
CA ASP A 108 -7.01 6.38 -40.05
C ASP A 108 -6.92 7.12 -38.73
N PHE A 109 -5.71 7.28 -38.19
CA PHE A 109 -5.34 8.00 -36.99
C PHE A 109 -4.49 9.28 -37.28
N THR A 110 -4.56 9.82 -38.50
CA THR A 110 -3.94 11.14 -38.81
C THR A 110 -4.45 12.26 -37.90
N ARG A 111 -5.54 12.01 -37.18
CA ARG A 111 -6.11 12.82 -36.11
C ARG A 111 -6.72 11.90 -35.03
N PRO A 112 -6.84 12.40 -33.79
CA PRO A 112 -7.45 11.62 -32.70
C PRO A 112 -8.86 11.09 -33.07
N ARG A 113 -9.18 9.88 -32.60
CA ARG A 113 -10.47 9.22 -32.86
C ARG A 113 -11.22 9.04 -31.55
N THR A 114 -12.52 9.33 -31.59
CA THR A 114 -13.40 9.22 -30.43
C THR A 114 -14.23 7.96 -30.51
N PHE A 115 -14.25 7.20 -29.40
CA PHE A 115 -15.05 6.00 -29.21
C PHE A 115 -16.03 6.19 -28.08
N LYS A 116 -17.29 5.85 -28.30
CA LYS A 116 -18.36 5.81 -27.30
C LYS A 116 -18.56 4.38 -26.85
N PHE A 117 -18.55 4.15 -25.57
CA PHE A 117 -18.71 2.81 -24.99
C PHE A 117 -20.13 2.65 -24.44
N TYR A 118 -20.79 1.57 -24.84
CA TYR A 118 -22.15 1.25 -24.43
C TYR A 118 -22.19 -0.08 -23.69
N ARG A 119 -22.99 -0.15 -22.63
CA ARG A 119 -23.31 -1.36 -21.89
C ARG A 119 -24.81 -1.45 -21.73
N ASN A 120 -25.44 -2.54 -22.25
CA ASN A 120 -26.90 -2.66 -22.26
C ASN A 120 -27.58 -1.38 -22.79
N ASP A 121 -27.11 -0.88 -23.93
CA ASP A 121 -27.58 0.31 -24.65
C ASP A 121 -27.42 1.65 -23.88
N LYS A 122 -26.83 1.63 -22.70
CA LYS A 122 -26.48 2.85 -21.97
C LYS A 122 -25.06 3.28 -22.26
N LEU A 123 -24.85 4.56 -22.58
CA LEU A 123 -23.52 5.16 -22.70
C LEU A 123 -22.84 5.13 -21.32
N VAL A 124 -21.66 4.49 -21.25
CA VAL A 124 -20.87 4.35 -20.01
C VAL A 124 -19.55 5.12 -20.04
N GLY A 125 -19.09 5.54 -21.22
CA GLY A 125 -17.90 6.35 -21.36
C GLY A 125 -17.72 6.85 -22.79
N THR A 126 -16.96 7.93 -22.93
CA THR A 126 -16.53 8.46 -24.23
C THR A 126 -15.03 8.73 -24.12
N TRP A 127 -14.26 8.12 -24.98
CA TRP A 127 -12.80 8.17 -24.95
C TRP A 127 -12.24 8.65 -26.27
N THR A 128 -11.15 9.39 -26.20
CA THR A 128 -10.39 9.82 -27.38
C THR A 128 -9.06 9.06 -27.42
N VAL A 129 -8.82 8.41 -28.54
CA VAL A 129 -7.55 7.71 -28.81
C VAL A 129 -6.76 8.52 -29.83
N ASP A 130 -5.54 8.88 -29.46
CA ASP A 130 -4.58 9.62 -30.27
C ASP A 130 -3.37 8.72 -30.55
N VAL A 131 -3.06 8.45 -31.81
CA VAL A 131 -1.90 7.66 -32.21
C VAL A 131 -0.85 8.62 -32.76
N GLN A 132 0.35 8.58 -32.18
CA GLN A 132 1.46 9.46 -32.52
C GLN A 132 2.71 8.70 -32.94
N PHE A 133 3.48 9.26 -33.82
CA PHE A 133 4.77 8.70 -34.19
C PHE A 133 5.81 8.89 -33.07
N THR A 134 6.67 7.87 -32.91
CA THR A 134 7.89 7.97 -32.13
C THR A 134 9.08 7.43 -32.93
N GLU A 135 10.26 7.95 -32.63
CA GLU A 135 11.54 7.40 -33.13
C GLU A 135 12.22 6.53 -32.06
N GLN A 136 11.63 6.45 -30.88
CA GLN A 136 12.11 5.62 -29.79
C GLN A 136 11.73 4.15 -30.05
N THR A 137 12.65 3.24 -29.73
CA THR A 137 12.42 1.78 -29.83
C THR A 137 12.04 1.15 -28.50
N SER A 138 12.21 1.91 -27.40
CA SER A 138 11.98 1.46 -26.04
C SER A 138 11.60 2.60 -25.12
N SER A 139 10.97 2.28 -24.00
CA SER A 139 10.66 3.23 -22.92
C SER A 139 10.90 2.62 -21.54
N THR A 140 11.28 3.47 -20.61
CA THR A 140 11.28 3.15 -19.18
C THR A 140 9.91 3.48 -18.61
N GLY A 141 9.32 2.51 -17.87
CA GLY A 141 8.00 2.66 -17.25
C GLY A 141 8.09 2.83 -15.73
N SER A 142 7.07 2.34 -15.03
CA SER A 142 6.99 2.43 -13.57
C SER A 142 8.05 1.56 -12.88
N VAL A 143 8.45 1.99 -11.70
CA VAL A 143 9.36 1.25 -10.82
C VAL A 143 8.70 1.08 -9.45
N ASP A 144 8.61 -0.16 -8.98
CA ASP A 144 8.29 -0.45 -7.58
C ASP A 144 9.59 -0.79 -6.83
N ALA A 145 10.19 0.23 -6.22
CA ALA A 145 11.45 0.11 -5.51
C ALA A 145 11.23 -0.19 -4.02
N TRP A 146 11.81 -1.29 -3.55
CA TRP A 146 11.93 -1.67 -2.15
C TRP A 146 13.35 -1.40 -1.66
N ALA A 147 13.63 -1.67 -0.39
CA ALA A 147 14.96 -1.42 0.16
C ALA A 147 16.09 -2.22 -0.53
N LYS A 148 15.84 -3.47 -0.91
CA LYS A 148 16.86 -4.40 -1.44
C LYS A 148 16.51 -5.00 -2.80
N LYS A 149 15.40 -4.61 -3.37
CA LYS A 149 14.93 -5.06 -4.68
C LYS A 149 14.12 -3.97 -5.37
N ALA A 150 13.96 -4.09 -6.68
CA ALA A 150 13.07 -3.22 -7.45
C ALA A 150 12.46 -3.99 -8.62
N THR A 151 11.17 -3.79 -8.84
CA THR A 151 10.50 -4.26 -10.06
C THR A 151 10.48 -3.12 -11.06
N LEU A 152 11.10 -3.33 -12.21
CA LEU A 152 11.14 -2.39 -13.32
C LEU A 152 10.13 -2.85 -14.37
N ASN A 153 9.29 -1.93 -14.83
CA ASN A 153 8.40 -2.16 -15.97
C ASN A 153 8.85 -1.28 -17.12
N GLY A 154 8.93 -1.85 -18.30
CA GLY A 154 9.39 -1.12 -19.48
C GLY A 154 8.60 -1.47 -20.72
N GLY A 155 8.69 -0.58 -21.71
CA GLY A 155 8.12 -0.76 -23.02
C GLY A 155 9.17 -0.99 -24.09
N MET A 156 8.76 -1.63 -25.18
CA MET A 156 9.59 -1.91 -26.33
C MET A 156 8.77 -1.85 -27.61
N ARG A 157 9.43 -1.74 -28.76
CA ARG A 157 8.80 -1.95 -30.04
C ARG A 157 8.23 -3.38 -30.13
N SER A 158 7.04 -3.50 -30.69
CA SER A 158 6.33 -4.77 -30.81
C SER A 158 7.23 -5.88 -31.39
N GLY A 159 7.30 -7.01 -30.68
CA GLY A 159 8.07 -8.20 -31.05
C GLY A 159 9.59 -8.06 -30.87
N ALA A 160 10.09 -6.99 -30.29
CA ALA A 160 11.53 -6.81 -30.03
C ALA A 160 11.96 -7.58 -28.77
N THR A 161 13.28 -7.77 -28.62
CA THR A 161 13.89 -8.33 -27.41
C THR A 161 14.61 -7.24 -26.66
N PRO A 162 14.15 -6.88 -25.45
CA PRO A 162 14.77 -5.82 -24.67
C PRO A 162 16.00 -6.33 -23.93
N THR A 163 17.01 -5.47 -23.82
CA THR A 163 18.11 -5.59 -22.85
C THR A 163 17.95 -4.49 -21.82
N VAL A 164 17.97 -4.85 -20.55
CA VAL A 164 17.86 -3.88 -19.45
C VAL A 164 19.23 -3.72 -18.78
N GLU A 165 19.63 -2.49 -18.58
CA GLU A 165 20.86 -2.16 -17.84
C GLU A 165 20.54 -1.17 -16.72
N TYR A 166 21.22 -1.34 -15.59
CA TYR A 166 21.07 -0.46 -14.41
C TYR A 166 22.43 -0.21 -13.75
N LYS A 167 22.49 0.85 -12.96
CA LYS A 167 23.65 1.18 -12.12
C LYS A 167 23.24 2.03 -10.94
N LYS A 168 24.09 2.14 -9.91
CA LYS A 168 23.94 3.24 -8.95
C LYS A 168 24.20 4.56 -9.66
N ALA A 169 23.45 5.60 -9.32
CA ALA A 169 23.64 6.92 -9.92
C ALA A 169 25.06 7.49 -9.70
N SER A 170 25.73 7.06 -8.62
CA SER A 170 27.12 7.44 -8.31
C SER A 170 28.19 6.63 -9.07
N GLU A 171 27.81 5.59 -9.80
CA GLU A 171 28.74 4.72 -10.55
C GLU A 171 28.69 5.02 -12.03
N SER A 172 29.77 4.73 -12.75
CA SER A 172 29.85 4.91 -14.20
C SER A 172 29.54 3.63 -14.99
N THR A 173 29.70 2.47 -14.36
CA THR A 173 29.58 1.17 -15.03
C THR A 173 28.14 0.66 -14.96
N TRP A 174 27.60 0.28 -16.11
CA TRP A 174 26.29 -0.34 -16.23
C TRP A 174 26.36 -1.84 -15.99
N THR A 175 25.40 -2.36 -15.26
CA THR A 175 25.21 -3.79 -15.03
C THR A 175 24.03 -4.23 -15.88
N ARG A 176 24.24 -5.26 -16.72
CA ARG A 176 23.19 -5.86 -17.53
C ARG A 176 22.39 -6.85 -16.69
N VAL A 177 21.07 -6.79 -16.81
CA VAL A 177 20.15 -7.79 -16.27
C VAL A 177 20.26 -9.06 -17.13
N ASP A 178 20.25 -10.23 -16.49
CA ASP A 178 20.21 -11.49 -17.22
C ASP A 178 18.93 -11.55 -18.07
N ALA A 179 19.05 -11.99 -19.32
CA ALA A 179 17.92 -12.10 -20.22
C ALA A 179 16.82 -13.05 -19.70
N ALA A 180 17.18 -14.05 -18.89
CA ALA A 180 16.25 -14.97 -18.24
C ALA A 180 15.35 -14.29 -17.19
N ASP A 181 15.81 -13.18 -16.61
CA ASP A 181 15.08 -12.41 -15.61
C ASP A 181 14.17 -11.35 -16.23
N VAL A 182 14.30 -11.08 -17.54
CA VAL A 182 13.44 -10.17 -18.27
C VAL A 182 12.21 -10.92 -18.78
N LYS A 183 11.06 -10.67 -18.18
CA LYS A 183 9.80 -11.35 -18.49
C LYS A 183 8.96 -10.49 -19.44
N ILE A 184 8.72 -10.98 -20.63
CA ILE A 184 7.81 -10.33 -21.59
C ILE A 184 6.38 -10.47 -21.06
N THR A 185 5.69 -9.35 -20.89
CA THR A 185 4.32 -9.29 -20.37
C THR A 185 3.28 -9.05 -21.48
N SER A 186 3.68 -8.39 -22.57
CA SER A 186 2.89 -8.23 -23.79
C SER A 186 3.81 -8.13 -25.02
N ALA A 187 3.23 -7.92 -26.18
CA ALA A 187 4.01 -7.70 -27.41
C ALA A 187 4.90 -6.44 -27.31
N THR A 188 4.57 -5.51 -26.43
CA THR A 188 5.21 -4.18 -26.30
C THR A 188 5.73 -3.87 -24.91
N SER A 189 5.60 -4.79 -23.95
CA SER A 189 6.01 -4.58 -22.57
C SER A 189 6.74 -5.77 -21.95
N PHE A 190 7.50 -5.45 -20.93
CA PHE A 190 8.22 -6.42 -20.11
C PHE A 190 8.30 -5.95 -18.65
N THR A 191 8.61 -6.88 -17.78
CA THR A 191 8.95 -6.61 -16.38
C THR A 191 10.23 -7.36 -16.00
N THR A 192 11.00 -6.80 -15.07
CA THR A 192 12.16 -7.48 -14.47
C THR A 192 12.30 -7.11 -13.02
N GLU A 193 12.80 -8.01 -12.19
CA GLU A 193 13.04 -7.77 -10.78
C GLU A 193 14.55 -7.75 -10.51
N LEU A 194 15.03 -6.61 -9.99
CA LEU A 194 16.40 -6.45 -9.52
C LEU A 194 16.50 -6.87 -8.06
N HIS A 195 17.55 -7.57 -7.70
CA HIS A 195 17.85 -8.02 -6.34
C HIS A 195 19.19 -7.52 -5.85
N GLY A 196 19.41 -7.57 -4.53
CA GLY A 196 20.70 -7.22 -3.91
C GLY A 196 21.05 -5.74 -3.97
N LEU A 197 20.05 -4.87 -4.15
CA LEU A 197 20.23 -3.43 -4.18
C LEU A 197 20.66 -2.89 -2.80
N SER A 198 21.34 -1.74 -2.79
CA SER A 198 21.62 -0.97 -1.57
C SER A 198 20.38 -0.16 -1.19
N ASP A 199 20.05 -0.09 0.09
CA ASP A 199 18.94 0.71 0.57
C ASP A 199 19.24 2.21 0.58
N GLY A 200 18.20 3.02 0.44
CA GLY A 200 18.31 4.48 0.43
C GLY A 200 19.24 5.01 -0.67
N THR A 201 19.33 4.31 -1.79
CA THR A 201 20.32 4.55 -2.84
C THR A 201 19.62 4.90 -4.15
N ASP A 202 20.16 5.90 -4.82
CA ASP A 202 19.69 6.32 -6.16
C ASP A 202 20.30 5.41 -7.23
N TYR A 203 19.44 4.96 -8.12
CA TYR A 203 19.76 4.14 -9.28
C TYR A 203 19.31 4.81 -10.57
N GLU A 204 20.00 4.45 -11.65
CA GLU A 204 19.64 4.77 -13.03
C GLU A 204 19.46 3.48 -13.80
N TRP A 205 18.53 3.47 -14.75
CA TRP A 205 18.31 2.33 -15.62
C TRP A 205 17.82 2.76 -16.99
N HIS A 206 18.05 1.94 -17.99
CA HIS A 206 17.57 2.13 -19.35
C HIS A 206 17.29 0.79 -20.05
N VAL A 207 16.65 0.88 -21.18
CA VAL A 207 16.34 -0.25 -22.04
C VAL A 207 17.04 -0.09 -23.37
N ILE A 208 17.64 -1.15 -23.87
CA ILE A 208 18.27 -1.22 -25.20
C ILE A 208 17.44 -2.16 -26.05
N VAL A 209 17.01 -1.69 -27.22
CA VAL A 209 16.28 -2.47 -28.23
C VAL A 209 16.94 -2.25 -29.58
N ASP A 210 17.23 -3.33 -30.31
CA ASP A 210 17.89 -3.29 -31.64
C ASP A 210 19.20 -2.48 -31.64
N GLY A 211 19.94 -2.51 -30.52
CA GLY A 211 21.18 -1.75 -30.33
C GLY A 211 20.98 -0.25 -30.04
N VAL A 212 19.76 0.23 -29.96
CA VAL A 212 19.43 1.62 -29.63
C VAL A 212 19.13 1.73 -28.15
N THR A 213 19.92 2.54 -27.42
CA THR A 213 19.69 2.83 -26.01
C THR A 213 18.56 3.85 -25.87
N GLY A 214 17.53 3.48 -25.10
CA GLY A 214 16.42 4.37 -24.75
C GLY A 214 16.76 5.42 -23.69
N GLN A 215 15.76 6.15 -23.25
CA GLN A 215 15.93 7.16 -22.21
C GLN A 215 16.31 6.50 -20.87
N THR A 216 17.20 7.17 -20.14
CA THR A 216 17.57 6.78 -18.78
C THR A 216 16.57 7.33 -17.78
N ALA A 217 15.99 6.45 -16.96
CA ALA A 217 15.15 6.81 -15.85
C ALA A 217 15.88 6.60 -14.52
N LYS A 218 15.35 7.21 -13.47
CA LYS A 218 15.90 7.13 -12.10
C LYS A 218 14.88 6.55 -11.14
N PHE A 219 15.39 5.86 -10.12
CA PHE A 219 14.59 5.48 -8.96
C PHE A 219 15.47 5.46 -7.71
N THR A 220 14.85 5.58 -6.55
CA THR A 220 15.52 5.51 -5.25
C THR A 220 14.95 4.33 -4.48
N THR A 221 15.82 3.48 -3.93
CA THR A 221 15.41 2.40 -3.04
C THR A 221 14.97 2.96 -1.68
N GLU A 222 14.04 2.27 -1.03
CA GLU A 222 13.62 2.65 0.32
C GLU A 222 14.79 2.54 1.30
N LYS A 223 14.87 3.50 2.23
CA LYS A 223 15.90 3.49 3.27
C LYS A 223 15.44 2.62 4.44
N ILE A 224 16.26 1.66 4.84
CA ILE A 224 16.03 0.87 6.05
C ILE A 224 16.22 1.80 7.27
N VAL A 225 15.20 1.82 8.11
CA VAL A 225 15.21 2.54 9.40
C VAL A 225 14.95 1.51 10.49
N GLU A 226 15.83 1.43 11.46
CA GLU A 226 15.62 0.55 12.60
C GLU A 226 14.54 1.12 13.52
N VAL A 227 13.66 0.26 13.99
CA VAL A 227 12.68 0.61 15.02
C VAL A 227 13.42 0.70 16.36
N PRO A 228 13.42 1.86 17.03
CA PRO A 228 14.14 2.02 18.27
C PRO A 228 13.71 1.00 19.33
N ASN A 229 14.68 0.41 20.03
CA ASN A 229 14.46 -0.55 21.12
C ASN A 229 13.44 -1.67 20.80
N LEU A 230 13.48 -2.20 19.56
CA LEU A 230 12.57 -3.27 19.13
C LEU A 230 12.76 -4.58 19.93
N ASN A 231 13.95 -4.78 20.49
CA ASN A 231 14.28 -5.90 21.36
C ASN A 231 13.86 -5.69 22.83
N PHE A 232 13.40 -4.50 23.20
CA PHE A 232 13.02 -4.10 24.55
C PHE A 232 14.12 -4.23 25.61
N ASP A 233 15.39 -4.11 25.25
CA ASP A 233 16.51 -4.19 26.20
C ASP A 233 16.72 -2.86 26.97
N THR A 234 16.28 -1.74 26.41
CA THR A 234 16.50 -0.40 26.98
C THR A 234 15.27 0.10 27.73
N TRP A 235 15.44 0.34 29.03
CA TRP A 235 14.36 0.85 29.90
C TRP A 235 14.90 1.93 30.82
N THR A 236 14.08 2.94 31.08
CA THR A 236 14.34 3.98 32.06
C THR A 236 13.20 4.02 33.08
N MET A 237 13.52 4.16 34.32
CA MET A 237 12.57 4.33 35.42
C MET A 237 12.55 5.79 35.87
N LYS A 238 11.36 6.36 36.01
CA LYS A 238 11.15 7.73 36.52
C LYS A 238 10.00 7.71 37.54
N GLY A 239 10.34 7.93 38.82
CA GLY A 239 9.39 7.68 39.87
C GLY A 239 8.94 6.21 39.91
N LYS A 240 7.63 5.96 39.76
CA LYS A 240 7.05 4.61 39.61
C LYS A 240 6.88 4.16 38.18
N ASN A 241 7.21 5.01 37.18
CA ASN A 241 6.95 4.74 35.80
C ASN A 241 8.13 4.10 35.10
N TRP A 242 7.87 3.06 34.34
CA TRP A 242 8.83 2.46 33.41
C TRP A 242 8.54 2.91 31.98
N TYR A 243 9.61 3.29 31.28
CA TYR A 243 9.59 3.69 29.87
C TYR A 243 10.48 2.73 29.08
N ALA A 244 9.94 2.17 28.02
CA ALA A 244 10.68 1.27 27.10
C ALA A 244 11.61 2.08 26.17
N ASN A 245 12.31 3.07 26.71
CA ASN A 245 13.16 3.99 25.98
C ASN A 245 14.29 4.47 26.90
N SER A 246 15.33 5.04 26.28
CA SER A 246 16.27 5.90 26.97
C SER A 246 15.65 7.29 27.11
N VAL A 247 15.18 7.64 28.29
CA VAL A 247 14.45 8.90 28.54
C VAL A 247 15.41 9.89 29.20
N PRO A 248 15.70 11.05 28.59
CA PRO A 248 16.48 12.09 29.24
C PRO A 248 15.76 12.69 30.43
N ASP A 249 16.48 13.34 31.34
CA ASP A 249 15.90 13.96 32.56
C ASP A 249 14.79 14.99 32.27
N ASN A 250 14.89 15.65 31.11
CA ASN A 250 13.89 16.60 30.62
C ASN A 250 12.96 15.94 29.58
N TYR A 251 12.53 14.73 29.86
CA TYR A 251 11.68 13.97 28.95
C TYR A 251 10.46 14.78 28.50
N ASP A 252 10.43 15.07 27.23
CA ASP A 252 9.26 15.42 26.45
C ASP A 252 8.86 14.18 25.64
N ASP A 253 7.60 13.81 25.70
CA ASP A 253 7.01 12.66 25.04
C ASP A 253 7.22 12.64 23.49
N SER A 254 7.74 13.75 22.94
CA SER A 254 8.07 13.87 21.53
C SER A 254 9.18 12.93 21.09
N ASP A 255 10.12 12.59 21.97
CA ASP A 255 11.31 11.80 21.65
C ASP A 255 11.12 10.30 21.92
N ALA A 256 10.09 9.92 22.70
CA ALA A 256 9.78 8.53 22.95
C ALA A 256 9.14 7.85 21.73
N PHE A 257 9.65 6.69 21.35
CA PHE A 257 9.05 5.88 20.31
C PHE A 257 7.93 4.98 20.85
N TRP A 258 8.18 4.35 22.01
CA TRP A 258 7.26 3.48 22.72
C TRP A 258 6.57 4.23 23.85
N ALA A 259 5.27 4.03 23.96
CA ALA A 259 4.46 4.59 25.04
C ALA A 259 3.66 3.47 25.73
N SER A 260 3.26 3.73 26.97
CA SER A 260 2.41 2.84 27.78
C SER A 260 1.48 3.64 28.67
N GLY A 261 0.45 2.98 29.21
CA GLY A 261 -0.48 3.56 30.18
C GLY A 261 0.07 3.71 31.60
N ASN A 262 1.36 3.49 31.83
CA ASN A 262 1.96 3.51 33.17
C ASN A 262 1.66 4.81 33.93
N GLU A 263 1.82 5.98 33.30
CA GLU A 263 1.56 7.27 33.94
C GLU A 263 0.12 7.41 34.49
N GLY A 264 -0.82 6.84 33.73
CA GLY A 264 -2.24 6.83 34.16
C GLY A 264 -2.45 6.04 35.45
N VAL A 265 -1.91 4.83 35.52
CA VAL A 265 -2.16 3.91 36.66
C VAL A 265 -1.31 4.23 37.89
N THR A 266 -0.10 4.78 37.70
CA THR A 266 0.79 5.14 38.82
C THR A 266 0.44 6.48 39.42
N SER A 267 -0.41 7.27 38.78
CA SER A 267 -0.91 8.56 39.30
C SER A 267 -1.61 8.36 40.62
N THR A 268 -1.38 9.30 41.57
CA THR A 268 -2.08 9.31 42.85
C THR A 268 -3.60 9.43 42.70
N LEU A 269 -4.06 10.08 41.63
CA LEU A 269 -5.48 10.20 41.29
C LEU A 269 -6.10 8.84 40.86
N ALA A 270 -5.30 7.93 40.30
CA ALA A 270 -5.70 6.56 39.98
C ALA A 270 -5.47 5.57 41.15
N GLY A 271 -5.13 6.07 42.35
CA GLY A 271 -4.83 5.27 43.52
C GLY A 271 -3.37 4.82 43.62
N GLY A 272 -2.48 5.41 42.84
CA GLY A 272 -1.02 5.20 42.92
C GLY A 272 -0.58 3.73 42.76
N LYS A 273 -1.23 2.99 41.89
CA LYS A 273 -0.91 1.58 41.59
C LYS A 273 0.49 1.40 41.03
N ASP A 274 0.99 0.19 41.02
CA ASP A 274 2.24 -0.13 40.34
C ASP A 274 2.09 -0.07 38.81
N ALA A 275 3.21 0.13 38.12
CA ALA A 275 3.23 0.17 36.67
C ALA A 275 2.78 -1.17 36.06
N THR A 276 1.91 -1.12 35.06
CA THR A 276 1.37 -2.27 34.38
C THR A 276 2.26 -2.80 33.26
N THR A 277 3.22 -1.99 32.82
CA THR A 277 4.18 -2.29 31.75
C THR A 277 5.59 -2.10 32.30
N VAL A 278 6.32 -3.18 32.49
CA VAL A 278 7.63 -3.17 33.16
C VAL A 278 8.62 -4.09 32.44
N PRO A 279 9.95 -3.84 32.54
CA PRO A 279 10.94 -4.78 32.06
C PRO A 279 10.95 -6.05 32.93
N VAL A 280 11.24 -7.17 32.29
CA VAL A 280 11.60 -8.45 32.94
C VAL A 280 12.83 -9.03 32.22
N ASP A 281 13.57 -9.88 32.93
CA ASP A 281 14.76 -10.56 32.43
C ASP A 281 14.79 -12.03 32.89
N GLY A 282 15.95 -12.71 32.72
CA GLY A 282 16.16 -14.08 33.11
C GLY A 282 15.17 -15.04 32.49
N SER A 283 14.53 -15.90 33.30
CA SER A 283 13.55 -16.90 32.82
C SER A 283 12.26 -16.30 32.22
N ASP A 284 12.00 -15.03 32.43
CA ASP A 284 10.83 -14.32 31.95
C ASP A 284 11.05 -13.59 30.62
N ALA A 285 12.29 -13.61 30.11
CA ALA A 285 12.66 -13.08 28.80
C ALA A 285 13.28 -14.17 27.92
N TYR A 286 13.02 -14.10 26.60
CA TYR A 286 13.68 -15.00 25.65
C TYR A 286 15.18 -14.73 25.54
N LYS A 287 15.55 -13.44 25.49
CA LYS A 287 16.94 -12.97 25.45
C LYS A 287 16.97 -11.52 25.94
N GLY A 288 17.99 -11.17 26.74
CA GLY A 288 18.11 -9.83 27.29
C GLY A 288 16.93 -9.48 28.21
N LYS A 289 16.16 -8.45 27.83
CA LYS A 289 14.94 -8.07 28.54
C LYS A 289 13.71 -8.27 27.66
N ALA A 290 12.53 -8.31 28.31
CA ALA A 290 11.25 -8.30 27.65
C ALA A 290 10.28 -7.34 28.33
N ALA A 291 9.23 -6.95 27.63
CA ALA A 291 8.15 -6.16 28.19
C ALA A 291 7.10 -7.09 28.81
N ARG A 292 6.88 -6.97 30.13
CA ARG A 292 5.76 -7.64 30.81
C ARG A 292 4.57 -6.66 30.90
N LEU A 293 3.43 -7.10 30.39
CA LEU A 293 2.16 -6.39 30.42
C LEU A 293 1.22 -7.08 31.41
N THR A 294 0.77 -6.37 32.43
CA THR A 294 -0.09 -6.93 33.47
C THR A 294 -1.40 -6.14 33.56
N SER A 295 -2.53 -6.81 33.56
CA SER A 295 -3.82 -6.17 33.82
C SER A 295 -4.06 -6.02 35.31
N LEU A 296 -4.58 -4.85 35.73
CA LEU A 296 -4.92 -4.53 37.10
C LEU A 296 -6.42 -4.24 37.21
N THR A 297 -7.00 -4.62 38.34
CA THR A 297 -8.35 -4.24 38.75
C THR A 297 -8.31 -3.24 39.91
N GLY A 298 -9.44 -2.60 40.22
CA GLY A 298 -9.53 -1.60 41.30
C GLY A 298 -8.71 -0.34 41.02
N VAL A 299 -8.57 0.05 39.77
CA VAL A 299 -7.96 1.31 39.35
C VAL A 299 -9.04 2.41 39.44
N ALA A 300 -8.79 3.46 40.21
CA ALA A 300 -9.74 4.55 40.38
C ALA A 300 -10.09 5.17 38.98
N LEU A 301 -11.32 5.62 38.83
CA LEU A 301 -11.92 6.22 37.63
C LEU A 301 -12.17 5.27 36.44
N VAL A 302 -11.42 4.18 36.28
CA VAL A 302 -11.55 3.29 35.13
C VAL A 302 -11.90 1.84 35.51
N GLY A 303 -11.87 1.49 36.80
CA GLY A 303 -12.16 0.16 37.31
C GLY A 303 -11.06 -0.86 37.02
N ALA A 304 -10.67 -1.03 35.77
CA ALA A 304 -9.60 -1.92 35.31
C ALA A 304 -8.67 -1.21 34.33
N ALA A 305 -7.39 -1.57 34.36
CA ALA A 305 -6.39 -1.09 33.41
C ALA A 305 -5.59 -2.28 32.88
N ALA A 306 -5.58 -2.45 31.58
CA ALA A 306 -4.72 -3.42 30.92
C ALA A 306 -3.31 -2.86 30.75
N GLY A 307 -2.29 -3.68 31.01
CA GLY A 307 -0.94 -3.37 30.57
C GLY A 307 -0.89 -3.24 29.04
N ASN A 308 -0.25 -2.19 28.58
CA ASN A 308 -0.16 -1.92 27.16
C ASN A 308 1.21 -1.33 26.80
N LEU A 309 1.65 -1.58 25.59
CA LEU A 309 2.83 -1.00 24.99
C LEU A 309 2.54 -0.75 23.53
N PHE A 310 2.73 0.47 23.07
CA PHE A 310 2.37 0.86 21.71
C PHE A 310 3.32 1.93 21.16
N ILE A 311 3.35 2.07 19.86
CA ILE A 311 4.05 3.17 19.18
C ILE A 311 3.14 4.39 19.24
N GLY A 312 3.63 5.49 19.81
CA GLY A 312 2.84 6.71 19.95
C GLY A 312 3.21 7.54 21.17
N LYS A 313 2.22 8.15 21.77
CA LYS A 313 2.34 8.97 22.98
C LYS A 313 1.25 8.62 24.00
N TYR A 314 1.54 8.83 25.26
CA TYR A 314 0.53 8.77 26.31
C TYR A 314 0.45 10.12 27.01
N LYS A 315 -0.74 10.68 27.10
CA LYS A 315 -1.00 11.91 27.82
C LYS A 315 -2.26 11.74 28.65
N THR A 316 -2.10 11.69 29.97
CA THR A 316 -3.23 11.50 30.89
C THR A 316 -4.33 12.54 30.67
N ASN A 317 -5.52 12.07 30.35
CA ASN A 317 -6.74 12.86 30.24
C ASN A 317 -7.76 12.31 31.23
N LEU A 318 -7.93 13.03 32.35
CA LEU A 318 -8.82 12.59 33.43
C LEU A 318 -10.30 12.75 33.09
N SER A 319 -10.64 13.68 32.20
CA SER A 319 -12.02 13.88 31.76
C SER A 319 -12.48 12.88 30.72
N ASN A 320 -11.53 12.32 29.96
CA ASN A 320 -11.76 11.26 28.97
C ASN A 320 -10.58 10.30 28.96
N PRO A 321 -10.50 9.34 29.88
CA PRO A 321 -9.37 8.41 29.98
C PRO A 321 -9.06 7.62 28.72
N SER A 322 -10.08 7.30 27.92
CA SER A 322 -9.92 6.57 26.66
C SER A 322 -9.16 7.35 25.58
N SER A 323 -9.07 8.67 25.70
CA SER A 323 -8.29 9.53 24.80
C SER A 323 -6.84 9.75 25.26
N SER A 324 -6.44 9.16 26.39
CA SER A 324 -5.07 9.28 26.91
C SER A 324 -4.03 8.62 25.99
N PRO A 325 -4.24 7.42 25.40
CA PRO A 325 -3.35 6.86 24.42
C PRO A 325 -3.50 7.58 23.05
N GLN A 326 -2.40 8.03 22.51
CA GLN A 326 -2.32 8.61 21.16
C GLN A 326 -1.49 7.68 20.29
N PHE A 327 -2.17 6.80 19.56
CA PHE A 327 -1.55 5.75 18.80
C PHE A 327 -0.92 6.23 17.49
N GLY A 328 0.20 5.60 17.13
CA GLY A 328 0.86 5.74 15.85
C GLY A 328 1.90 6.86 15.81
N ARG A 329 2.88 6.62 14.95
CA ARG A 329 3.88 7.61 14.50
C ARG A 329 4.06 7.43 12.99
N PRO A 330 4.38 8.48 12.24
CA PRO A 330 4.76 8.33 10.84
C PRO A 330 5.91 7.33 10.72
N PHE A 331 5.75 6.34 9.88
CA PHE A 331 6.80 5.41 9.52
C PHE A 331 7.40 5.83 8.18
N THR A 332 8.67 6.23 8.20
CA THR A 332 9.41 6.72 7.02
C THR A 332 10.45 5.75 6.50
N GLY A 333 10.51 4.56 7.10
CA GLY A 333 11.43 3.52 6.71
C GLY A 333 10.92 2.63 5.57
N ALA A 334 11.76 1.70 5.16
CA ALA A 334 11.42 0.69 4.17
C ALA A 334 10.21 -0.15 4.59
N ARG A 335 9.40 -0.57 3.62
CA ARG A 335 8.24 -1.44 3.84
C ARG A 335 8.68 -2.74 4.54
N PRO A 336 8.10 -3.10 5.70
CA PRO A 336 8.45 -4.31 6.40
C PRO A 336 7.88 -5.54 5.67
N LEU A 337 8.69 -6.57 5.50
CA LEU A 337 8.26 -7.84 4.91
C LEU A 337 7.65 -8.77 5.94
N LYS A 338 8.11 -8.68 7.21
CA LYS A 338 7.74 -9.61 8.27
C LYS A 338 7.92 -8.94 9.63
N MET A 339 7.02 -9.24 10.54
CA MET A 339 7.18 -9.00 11.97
C MET A 339 7.21 -10.34 12.70
N ALA A 340 8.19 -10.54 13.56
CA ALA A 340 8.33 -11.76 14.36
C ALA A 340 8.72 -11.40 15.79
N GLY A 341 8.26 -12.19 16.75
CA GLY A 341 8.57 -11.99 18.15
C GLY A 341 8.28 -13.27 18.96
N TYR A 342 8.79 -13.28 20.18
CA TYR A 342 8.50 -14.32 21.16
C TYR A 342 7.57 -13.73 22.23
N TYR A 343 6.59 -14.52 22.67
CA TYR A 343 5.70 -14.12 23.73
C TYR A 343 5.42 -15.28 24.70
N LYS A 344 5.13 -14.93 25.94
CA LYS A 344 4.65 -15.81 26.98
C LYS A 344 3.32 -15.24 27.49
N TYR A 345 2.29 -16.07 27.57
CA TYR A 345 0.97 -15.62 28.01
C TYR A 345 0.49 -16.48 29.17
N ILE A 346 0.05 -15.81 30.23
CA ILE A 346 -0.55 -16.44 31.41
C ILE A 346 -1.96 -15.89 31.51
N SER A 347 -2.94 -16.76 31.25
CA SER A 347 -4.36 -16.44 31.46
C SER A 347 -4.69 -16.44 32.93
N MET A 348 -5.38 -15.41 33.42
CA MET A 348 -5.97 -15.39 34.73
C MET A 348 -7.50 -15.56 34.60
N PRO A 349 -8.15 -16.39 35.48
CA PRO A 349 -9.60 -16.51 35.47
C PRO A 349 -10.22 -15.14 35.81
N ILE A 350 -11.22 -14.72 35.01
CA ILE A 350 -12.07 -13.58 35.34
C ILE A 350 -13.18 -14.12 36.23
N THR A 351 -13.15 -13.79 37.51
CA THR A 351 -14.28 -14.04 38.42
C THR A 351 -15.21 -12.81 38.29
N HIS A 352 -16.36 -13.01 37.64
CA HIS A 352 -17.47 -12.08 37.80
C HIS A 352 -18.10 -12.35 39.16
N GLU A 353 -17.95 -11.42 40.07
CA GLU A 353 -18.92 -11.28 41.14
C GLU A 353 -20.16 -10.65 40.49
N GLY A 354 -21.28 -11.40 40.48
CA GLY A 354 -22.54 -11.00 39.90
C GLY A 354 -23.22 -9.85 40.65
#